data_7fb871e77f54c4441c1be7fc114df5af
#
_entry.id   7fb871e77f54c4441c1be7fc114df5af
#
_cell.length_a   1.000
_cell.length_b   1.000
_cell.length_c   1.000
_cell.angle_alpha   90.00
_cell.angle_beta   90.00
_cell.angle_gamma   90.00
#
_symmetry.space_group_name_H-M   'P 1'
#
loop_
_entity.id
_entity.type
_entity.pdbx_description
1 polymer ?
#
loop_
_entity_poly.entity_id
_entity_poly.type
_entity_poly.pdbx_seq_one_letter_code
_entity_poly.pdbx_strand_id
1 'polypeptide(L)'
;TAVREQLGEVDYDRVIFREMDTNDTWARDHGGISVFDEGTPMLYDFVFNGWGMKFAANHDNLITRNLCHMKTFSGEVVPANMQPFVLEGGSIESDGKGTLMTTVECLASVNRNEYLQQEELERYLKDVFGLDRILWITSGYLAGDDTDSHVDTLARFCSEDTIAYVRCEDEEDEHYEEL
;
A
#
# COMPACT_ATOMS: atom_id res chain seq x y z
N THR A 1 18.55 -17.03 -15.72
CA THR A 1 17.58 -17.37 -14.67
C THR A 1 16.17 -17.25 -15.21
N ALA A 2 15.20 -17.98 -14.64
CA ALA A 2 13.81 -18.02 -15.12
C ALA A 2 13.17 -16.64 -15.31
N VAL A 3 13.46 -15.66 -14.43
CA VAL A 3 12.94 -14.29 -14.55
C VAL A 3 13.45 -13.62 -15.85
N ARG A 4 14.71 -13.77 -16.21
CA ARG A 4 15.24 -13.18 -17.45
C ARG A 4 14.64 -13.81 -18.69
N GLU A 5 14.37 -15.12 -18.65
CA GLU A 5 13.70 -15.84 -19.74
C GLU A 5 12.25 -15.37 -19.93
N GLN A 6 11.55 -15.06 -18.83
CA GLN A 6 10.18 -14.54 -18.86
C GLN A 6 10.10 -13.09 -19.34
N LEU A 7 11.08 -12.24 -19.03
CA LEU A 7 11.09 -10.84 -19.45
C LEU A 7 11.31 -10.66 -20.96
N GLY A 8 11.88 -11.69 -21.64
CA GLY A 8 12.13 -11.63 -23.09
C GLY A 8 13.07 -10.50 -23.49
N GLU A 9 12.73 -9.80 -24.57
CA GLU A 9 13.52 -8.69 -25.10
C GLU A 9 13.20 -7.39 -24.35
N VAL A 10 14.01 -7.07 -23.34
CA VAL A 10 14.00 -5.79 -22.61
C VAL A 10 15.37 -5.16 -22.63
N ASP A 11 15.43 -3.85 -22.44
CA ASP A 11 16.68 -3.12 -22.27
C ASP A 11 17.27 -3.43 -20.88
N TYR A 12 18.13 -4.43 -20.81
CA TYR A 12 18.74 -4.90 -19.56
C TYR A 12 19.65 -3.88 -18.89
N ASP A 13 20.09 -2.83 -19.57
CA ASP A 13 20.86 -1.73 -18.97
C ASP A 13 19.97 -0.88 -18.04
N ARG A 14 18.65 -0.99 -18.19
CA ARG A 14 17.64 -0.33 -17.34
C ARG A 14 17.03 -1.24 -16.29
N VAL A 15 17.45 -2.50 -16.19
CA VAL A 15 16.88 -3.48 -15.27
C VAL A 15 17.92 -3.89 -14.24
N ILE A 16 17.62 -3.63 -12.98
CA ILE A 16 18.46 -4.01 -11.86
C ILE A 16 17.82 -5.20 -11.13
N PHE A 17 18.50 -6.33 -11.11
CA PHE A 17 18.07 -7.50 -10.34
C PHE A 17 18.69 -7.44 -8.94
N ARG A 18 17.83 -7.61 -7.93
CA ARG A 18 18.26 -7.80 -6.53
C ARG A 18 17.66 -9.09 -6.01
N GLU A 19 18.50 -9.92 -5.43
CA GLU A 19 18.08 -11.19 -4.82
C GLU A 19 18.05 -11.01 -3.31
N MET A 20 16.92 -11.37 -2.70
CA MET A 20 16.72 -11.29 -1.26
C MET A 20 15.62 -12.26 -0.82
N ASP A 21 15.61 -12.61 0.46
CA ASP A 21 14.56 -13.43 1.05
C ASP A 21 13.24 -12.64 1.10
N THR A 22 12.15 -13.31 0.79
CA THR A 22 10.78 -12.81 0.87
C THR A 22 9.88 -13.84 1.54
N ASN A 23 8.78 -13.41 2.16
CA ASN A 23 7.73 -14.30 2.62
C ASN A 23 6.63 -14.42 1.57
N ASP A 24 6.30 -13.30 0.90
CA ASP A 24 5.21 -13.20 -0.06
C ASP A 24 5.60 -12.46 -1.34
N THR A 25 4.73 -12.50 -2.35
CA THR A 25 4.95 -11.89 -3.68
C THR A 25 4.25 -10.55 -3.86
N TRP A 26 3.37 -10.16 -2.94
CA TRP A 26 2.56 -8.94 -3.02
C TRP A 26 3.37 -7.68 -2.64
N ALA A 27 4.31 -7.33 -3.52
CA ALA A 27 5.21 -6.18 -3.31
C ALA A 27 4.48 -4.83 -3.21
N ARG A 28 3.24 -4.73 -3.66
CA ARG A 28 2.40 -3.55 -3.46
C ARG A 28 2.21 -3.24 -1.99
N ASP A 29 2.09 -4.28 -1.15
CA ASP A 29 1.72 -4.13 0.26
C ASP A 29 2.93 -3.94 1.17
N HIS A 30 4.04 -4.60 0.88
CA HIS A 30 5.25 -4.50 1.70
C HIS A 30 6.35 -3.59 1.12
N GLY A 31 6.18 -3.10 -0.11
CA GLY A 31 7.14 -2.19 -0.74
C GLY A 31 7.09 -0.78 -0.16
N GLY A 32 8.20 -0.06 -0.23
CA GLY A 32 8.27 1.34 0.20
C GLY A 32 7.35 2.25 -0.63
N ILE A 33 6.73 3.22 0.02
CA ILE A 33 5.82 4.18 -0.61
C ILE A 33 6.61 5.42 -1.03
N SER A 34 6.57 5.73 -2.33
CA SER A 34 7.27 6.89 -2.89
C SER A 34 6.41 8.14 -2.79
N VAL A 35 6.99 9.21 -2.26
CA VAL A 35 6.39 10.54 -2.21
C VAL A 35 7.38 11.60 -2.64
N PHE A 36 6.92 12.83 -2.90
CA PHE A 36 7.77 13.99 -3.11
C PHE A 36 7.56 14.99 -1.98
N ASP A 37 8.64 15.38 -1.31
CA ASP A 37 8.65 16.44 -0.31
C ASP A 37 9.46 17.61 -0.86
N GLU A 38 8.79 18.73 -1.15
CA GLU A 38 9.38 19.91 -1.80
C GLU A 38 10.23 19.57 -3.04
N GLY A 39 9.77 18.58 -3.83
CA GLY A 39 10.44 18.11 -5.04
C GLY A 39 11.55 17.08 -4.80
N THR A 40 11.85 16.74 -3.55
CA THR A 40 12.80 15.69 -3.19
C THR A 40 12.06 14.34 -3.16
N PRO A 41 12.53 13.32 -3.91
CA PRO A 41 11.91 11.99 -3.85
C PRO A 41 12.23 11.30 -2.53
N MET A 42 11.19 10.98 -1.77
CA MET A 42 11.26 10.24 -0.52
C MET A 42 10.76 8.81 -0.72
N LEU A 43 11.33 7.88 0.04
CA LEU A 43 10.85 6.49 0.09
C LEU A 43 10.51 6.16 1.54
N TYR A 44 9.22 6.06 1.82
CA TYR A 44 8.71 5.76 3.16
C TYR A 44 8.70 4.26 3.41
N ASP A 45 9.36 3.83 4.49
CA ASP A 45 9.47 2.44 4.95
C ASP A 45 8.54 2.23 6.15
N PHE A 46 7.28 1.88 5.88
CA PHE A 46 6.27 1.52 6.88
C PHE A 46 6.45 0.08 7.36
N VAL A 47 5.79 -0.27 8.45
CA VAL A 47 5.74 -1.67 8.90
C VAL A 47 4.72 -2.42 8.06
N PHE A 48 5.14 -3.56 7.52
CA PHE A 48 4.26 -4.59 6.99
C PHE A 48 4.18 -5.74 8.00
N ASN A 49 2.98 -6.09 8.45
CA ASN A 49 2.79 -7.12 9.47
C ASN A 49 1.99 -8.34 8.99
N GLY A 50 1.99 -8.57 7.66
CA GLY A 50 1.33 -9.73 7.06
C GLY A 50 -0.20 -9.62 7.10
N TRP A 51 -0.75 -8.47 6.66
CA TRP A 51 -2.17 -8.17 6.58
C TRP A 51 -2.90 -8.33 7.93
N GLY A 52 -2.38 -7.66 8.94
CA GLY A 52 -2.96 -7.74 10.28
C GLY A 52 -2.54 -9.00 11.04
N MET A 53 -1.28 -9.43 10.92
CA MET A 53 -0.69 -10.59 11.62
C MET A 53 -1.25 -11.96 11.18
N LYS A 54 -1.83 -12.07 9.99
CA LYS A 54 -2.34 -13.33 9.44
C LYS A 54 -1.22 -14.22 8.88
N PHE A 55 -0.15 -13.60 8.36
CA PHE A 55 0.97 -14.29 7.69
C PHE A 55 2.33 -13.82 8.21
N ALA A 56 3.36 -14.62 7.99
CA ALA A 56 4.73 -14.24 8.29
C ALA A 56 5.17 -13.09 7.37
N ALA A 57 5.83 -12.07 7.92
CA ALA A 57 6.28 -10.88 7.19
C ALA A 57 7.71 -10.44 7.56
N ASN A 58 8.46 -11.29 8.24
CA ASN A 58 9.78 -10.96 8.77
C ASN A 58 10.83 -10.68 7.69
N HIS A 59 10.72 -11.27 6.50
CA HIS A 59 11.58 -10.98 5.36
C HIS A 59 11.04 -9.80 4.54
N ASP A 60 9.74 -9.78 4.24
CA ASP A 60 9.10 -8.73 3.45
C ASP A 60 9.29 -7.36 4.09
N ASN A 61 9.15 -7.26 5.41
CA ASN A 61 9.34 -6.04 6.18
C ASN A 61 10.79 -5.49 6.17
N LEU A 62 11.74 -6.22 5.59
CA LEU A 62 13.14 -5.81 5.43
C LEU A 62 13.49 -5.39 4.00
N ILE A 63 12.61 -5.62 3.02
CA ILE A 63 12.93 -5.45 1.61
C ILE A 63 13.33 -4.01 1.29
N THR A 64 12.49 -3.03 1.66
CA THR A 64 12.75 -1.60 1.39
C THR A 64 14.09 -1.17 1.99
N ARG A 65 14.35 -1.53 3.23
CA ARG A 65 15.59 -1.25 3.95
C ARG A 65 16.81 -1.87 3.29
N ASN A 66 16.69 -3.15 2.87
CA ASN A 66 17.76 -3.86 2.18
C ASN A 66 18.05 -3.24 0.81
N LEU A 67 17.03 -2.84 0.05
CA LEU A 67 17.20 -2.14 -1.22
C LEU A 67 17.94 -0.80 -1.05
N CYS A 68 17.64 -0.06 0.00
CA CYS A 68 18.36 1.17 0.35
C CYS A 68 19.84 0.88 0.72
N HIS A 69 20.11 -0.12 1.54
CA HIS A 69 21.47 -0.54 1.90
C HIS A 69 22.28 -1.00 0.69
N MET A 70 21.65 -1.66 -0.27
CA MET A 70 22.25 -2.07 -1.54
C MET A 70 22.45 -0.91 -2.52
N LYS A 71 22.07 0.31 -2.16
CA LYS A 71 22.11 1.51 -3.01
C LYS A 71 21.41 1.27 -4.36
N THR A 72 20.25 0.63 -4.31
CA THR A 72 19.48 0.28 -5.51
C THR A 72 18.83 1.50 -6.15
N PHE A 73 18.42 2.46 -5.33
CA PHE A 73 17.82 3.71 -5.79
C PHE A 73 18.89 4.76 -6.15
N SER A 74 18.52 5.75 -6.94
CA SER A 74 19.41 6.88 -7.22
C SER A 74 19.78 7.61 -5.92
N GLY A 75 20.94 8.29 -5.91
CA GLY A 75 21.40 9.02 -4.73
C GLY A 75 20.51 10.21 -4.32
N GLU A 76 19.50 10.54 -5.13
CA GLU A 76 18.51 11.59 -4.85
C GLU A 76 17.34 11.10 -4.01
N VAL A 77 17.11 9.79 -3.98
CA VAL A 77 16.02 9.19 -3.18
C VAL A 77 16.42 9.14 -1.70
N VAL A 78 15.63 9.77 -0.85
CA VAL A 78 15.85 9.82 0.59
C VAL A 78 14.95 8.81 1.29
N PRO A 79 15.50 7.76 1.92
CA PRO A 79 14.70 6.81 2.69
C PRO A 79 14.26 7.43 4.02
N ALA A 80 13.01 7.22 4.40
CA ALA A 80 12.46 7.64 5.68
C ALA A 80 11.82 6.45 6.41
N ASN A 81 12.26 6.23 7.64
CA ASN A 81 11.71 5.18 8.48
C ASN A 81 10.42 5.66 9.16
N MET A 82 9.30 5.01 8.84
CA MET A 82 7.96 5.35 9.33
C MET A 82 7.48 4.45 10.48
N GLN A 83 8.35 3.58 10.98
CA GLN A 83 8.00 2.70 12.11
C GLN A 83 7.66 3.49 13.38
N PRO A 84 6.72 3.01 14.22
CA PRO A 84 6.11 1.67 14.17
C PRO A 84 4.80 1.59 13.38
N PHE A 85 4.43 2.59 12.58
CA PHE A 85 3.14 2.63 11.90
C PHE A 85 3.02 1.52 10.84
N VAL A 86 1.95 0.72 10.93
CA VAL A 86 1.63 -0.35 9.98
C VAL A 86 0.82 0.23 8.82
N LEU A 87 1.32 0.08 7.60
CA LEU A 87 0.64 0.53 6.39
C LEU A 87 1.02 -0.36 5.20
N GLU A 88 0.02 -0.90 4.54
CA GLU A 88 0.13 -1.64 3.30
C GLU A 88 -0.17 -0.71 2.12
N GLY A 89 0.60 -0.81 1.03
CA GLY A 89 0.40 0.04 -0.14
C GLY A 89 -0.96 -0.13 -0.81
N GLY A 90 -1.54 -1.34 -0.74
CA GLY A 90 -2.89 -1.63 -1.26
C GLY A 90 -4.03 -1.09 -0.40
N SER A 91 -3.76 -0.76 0.88
CA SER A 91 -4.76 -0.17 1.78
C SER A 91 -5.03 1.32 1.53
N ILE A 92 -4.26 1.96 0.65
CA ILE A 92 -4.39 3.38 0.33
C ILE A 92 -4.43 3.62 -1.18
N GLU A 93 -5.22 4.61 -1.59
CA GLU A 93 -5.31 5.09 -2.97
C GLU A 93 -5.28 6.62 -2.97
N SER A 94 -4.47 7.24 -3.83
CA SER A 94 -4.29 8.69 -3.87
C SER A 94 -4.56 9.26 -5.25
N ASP A 95 -5.20 10.44 -5.31
CA ASP A 95 -5.35 11.22 -6.52
C ASP A 95 -4.09 12.03 -6.89
N GLY A 96 -3.07 12.03 -6.03
CA GLY A 96 -1.85 12.81 -6.19
C GLY A 96 -2.05 14.33 -6.05
N LYS A 97 -3.22 14.77 -5.51
CA LYS A 97 -3.65 16.17 -5.38
C LYS A 97 -4.21 16.51 -4.00
N GLY A 98 -3.78 15.74 -2.99
CA GLY A 98 -4.17 15.96 -1.60
C GLY A 98 -5.38 15.15 -1.14
N THR A 99 -5.94 14.25 -1.97
CA THR A 99 -6.98 13.31 -1.54
C THR A 99 -6.41 11.90 -1.44
N LEU A 100 -6.67 11.22 -0.34
CA LEU A 100 -6.40 9.81 -0.15
C LEU A 100 -7.71 9.08 0.14
N MET A 101 -7.85 7.86 -0.35
CA MET A 101 -8.96 6.97 -0.09
C MET A 101 -8.45 5.70 0.60
N THR A 102 -9.19 5.23 1.59
CA THR A 102 -8.88 4.02 2.37
C THR A 102 -10.17 3.42 2.95
N THR A 103 -10.08 2.24 3.53
CA THR A 103 -11.20 1.61 4.23
C THR A 103 -11.02 1.68 5.74
N VAL A 104 -12.13 1.79 6.46
CA VAL A 104 -12.14 1.74 7.92
C VAL A 104 -11.74 0.36 8.42
N GLU A 105 -12.28 -0.69 7.79
CA GLU A 105 -12.05 -2.07 8.17
C GLU A 105 -10.57 -2.45 8.13
N CYS A 106 -9.84 -2.05 7.09
CA CYS A 106 -8.42 -2.31 6.99
C CYS A 106 -7.61 -1.44 7.96
N LEU A 107 -7.66 -0.12 7.77
CA LEU A 107 -6.68 0.76 8.39
C LEU A 107 -6.92 0.99 9.89
N ALA A 108 -8.18 0.98 10.33
CA ALA A 108 -8.55 1.07 11.75
C ALA A 108 -8.66 -0.31 12.44
N SER A 109 -8.19 -1.37 11.79
CA SER A 109 -8.13 -2.72 12.36
C SER A 109 -7.29 -2.74 13.64
N VAL A 110 -7.76 -3.45 14.65
CA VAL A 110 -7.05 -3.68 15.92
C VAL A 110 -5.70 -4.42 15.72
N ASN A 111 -5.56 -5.13 14.60
CA ASN A 111 -4.35 -5.90 14.29
C ASN A 111 -3.29 -5.08 13.55
N ARG A 112 -3.52 -3.78 13.31
CA ARG A 112 -2.54 -2.89 12.65
C ARG A 112 -2.07 -1.79 13.60
N ASN A 113 -2.88 -0.76 13.80
CA ASN A 113 -2.52 0.41 14.62
C ASN A 113 -3.48 0.56 15.82
N GLU A 114 -3.65 -0.50 16.63
CA GLU A 114 -4.61 -0.61 17.74
C GLU A 114 -4.56 0.53 18.77
N TYR A 115 -3.42 1.21 18.84
CA TYR A 115 -3.21 2.32 19.76
C TYR A 115 -3.74 3.67 19.24
N LEU A 116 -4.26 3.72 17.99
CA LEU A 116 -4.79 4.94 17.37
C LEU A 116 -6.29 4.80 17.09
N GLN A 117 -7.02 5.87 17.38
CA GLN A 117 -8.40 6.02 16.92
C GLN A 117 -8.44 6.55 15.48
N GLN A 118 -9.58 6.43 14.80
CA GLN A 118 -9.71 6.84 13.39
C GLN A 118 -9.31 8.30 13.16
N GLU A 119 -9.64 9.22 14.07
CA GLU A 119 -9.26 10.62 13.96
C GLU A 119 -7.76 10.86 14.13
N GLU A 120 -7.07 9.99 14.88
CA GLU A 120 -5.63 10.05 15.05
C GLU A 120 -4.92 9.46 13.83
N LEU A 121 -5.46 8.38 13.26
CA LEU A 121 -5.03 7.83 11.98
C LEU A 121 -5.15 8.86 10.85
N GLU A 122 -6.31 9.52 10.75
CA GLU A 122 -6.53 10.57 9.76
C GLU A 122 -5.53 11.71 9.88
N ARG A 123 -5.30 12.20 11.09
CA ARG A 123 -4.32 13.26 11.35
C ARG A 123 -2.91 12.84 10.95
N TYR A 124 -2.50 11.63 11.37
CA TYR A 124 -1.19 11.08 11.03
C TYR A 124 -0.97 10.99 9.52
N LEU A 125 -1.94 10.43 8.78
CA LEU A 125 -1.85 10.29 7.34
C LEU A 125 -1.83 11.64 6.62
N LYS A 126 -2.64 12.60 7.10
CA LYS A 126 -2.64 13.97 6.55
C LYS A 126 -1.28 14.63 6.71
N ASP A 127 -0.68 14.50 7.89
CA ASP A 127 0.63 15.09 8.19
C ASP A 127 1.75 14.41 7.37
N VAL A 128 1.74 13.08 7.27
CA VAL A 128 2.79 12.31 6.60
C VAL A 128 2.75 12.46 5.08
N PHE A 129 1.56 12.46 4.49
CA PHE A 129 1.39 12.52 3.04
C PHE A 129 1.02 13.93 2.51
N GLY A 130 0.90 14.92 3.38
CA GLY A 130 0.53 16.28 2.99
C GLY A 130 -0.88 16.38 2.41
N LEU A 131 -1.88 15.71 3.04
CA LEU A 131 -3.22 15.60 2.50
C LEU A 131 -4.17 16.67 3.03
N ASP A 132 -5.08 17.11 2.17
CA ASP A 132 -6.21 17.96 2.54
C ASP A 132 -7.36 17.15 3.13
N ARG A 133 -7.61 15.95 2.59
CA ARG A 133 -8.75 15.11 3.00
C ARG A 133 -8.48 13.61 2.83
N ILE A 134 -9.23 12.81 3.60
CA ILE A 134 -9.31 11.36 3.44
C ILE A 134 -10.76 10.96 3.20
N LEU A 135 -10.96 10.10 2.20
CA LEU A 135 -12.24 9.44 1.93
C LEU A 135 -12.23 8.07 2.60
N TRP A 136 -13.06 7.91 3.63
CA TRP A 136 -13.20 6.65 4.35
C TRP A 136 -14.33 5.82 3.76
N ILE A 137 -14.02 4.63 3.25
CA ILE A 137 -14.99 3.63 2.82
C ILE A 137 -15.32 2.78 4.05
N THR A 138 -16.62 2.64 4.35
CA THR A 138 -17.13 2.00 5.57
C THR A 138 -17.69 0.60 5.34
N SER A 139 -17.75 0.15 4.08
CA SER A 139 -18.17 -1.19 3.67
C SER A 139 -17.29 -1.66 2.50
N GLY A 140 -17.40 -2.91 2.09
CA GLY A 140 -16.61 -3.40 0.97
C GLY A 140 -16.05 -4.81 1.19
N TYR A 141 -16.84 -5.69 1.80
CA TYR A 141 -16.48 -7.09 1.93
C TYR A 141 -16.36 -7.77 0.55
N LEU A 142 -15.30 -8.55 0.37
CA LEU A 142 -15.08 -9.43 -0.78
C LEU A 142 -14.75 -10.84 -0.28
N ALA A 143 -15.52 -11.81 -0.71
CA ALA A 143 -15.29 -13.21 -0.33
C ALA A 143 -13.91 -13.68 -0.80
N GLY A 144 -13.11 -14.21 0.14
CA GLY A 144 -11.74 -14.66 -0.12
C GLY A 144 -10.68 -13.57 -0.07
N ASP A 145 -11.03 -12.33 0.27
CA ASP A 145 -10.06 -11.28 0.56
C ASP A 145 -9.41 -11.48 1.94
N ASP A 146 -8.10 -11.64 1.95
CA ASP A 146 -7.30 -11.79 3.19
C ASP A 146 -6.74 -10.47 3.71
N THR A 147 -7.06 -9.35 3.06
CA THR A 147 -6.45 -8.04 3.34
C THR A 147 -7.24 -7.17 4.33
N ASP A 148 -8.45 -7.58 4.72
CA ASP A 148 -9.44 -6.80 5.45
C ASP A 148 -9.93 -5.58 4.63
N SER A 149 -10.44 -5.84 3.42
CA SER A 149 -11.01 -4.84 2.51
C SER A 149 -10.01 -3.77 2.07
N HIS A 150 -8.89 -4.17 1.46
CA HIS A 150 -8.00 -3.22 0.82
C HIS A 150 -8.73 -2.35 -0.20
N VAL A 151 -8.49 -1.05 -0.18
CA VAL A 151 -9.19 -0.12 -1.08
C VAL A 151 -8.87 -0.36 -2.55
N ASP A 152 -7.68 -0.85 -2.88
CA ASP A 152 -7.27 -1.10 -4.27
C ASP A 152 -8.00 -2.29 -4.92
N THR A 153 -8.67 -3.14 -4.12
CA THR A 153 -9.59 -4.18 -4.61
C THR A 153 -11.02 -3.65 -4.83
N LEU A 154 -11.35 -2.49 -4.26
CA LEU A 154 -12.71 -1.93 -4.20
C LEU A 154 -12.89 -0.71 -5.09
N ALA A 155 -11.92 0.21 -5.09
CA ALA A 155 -12.07 1.49 -5.78
C ALA A 155 -10.70 2.09 -6.15
N ARG A 156 -10.64 2.78 -7.32
CA ARG A 156 -9.43 3.43 -7.81
C ARG A 156 -9.75 4.81 -8.37
N PHE A 157 -8.86 5.78 -8.15
CA PHE A 157 -8.93 7.06 -8.84
C PHE A 157 -8.60 6.90 -10.33
N CYS A 158 -9.49 7.37 -11.20
CA CYS A 158 -9.24 7.52 -12.64
C CYS A 158 -8.74 8.92 -12.98
N SER A 159 -9.15 9.91 -12.18
CA SER A 159 -8.73 11.31 -12.20
C SER A 159 -9.02 11.97 -10.85
N GLU A 160 -8.70 13.26 -10.68
CA GLU A 160 -8.96 14.00 -9.44
C GLU A 160 -10.45 14.04 -9.04
N ASP A 161 -11.37 13.86 -10.00
CA ASP A 161 -12.81 13.97 -9.84
C ASP A 161 -13.58 12.70 -10.24
N THR A 162 -12.88 11.61 -10.58
CA THR A 162 -13.50 10.38 -11.08
C THR A 162 -12.92 9.17 -10.36
N ILE A 163 -13.83 8.35 -9.80
CA ILE A 163 -13.49 7.08 -9.13
C ILE A 163 -14.20 5.94 -9.86
N ALA A 164 -13.46 4.90 -10.22
CA ALA A 164 -14.01 3.60 -10.59
C ALA A 164 -14.12 2.75 -9.32
N TYR A 165 -15.23 2.02 -9.16
CA TYR A 165 -15.46 1.16 -8.01
C TYR A 165 -16.15 -0.15 -8.39
N VAL A 166 -15.97 -1.17 -7.58
CA VAL A 166 -16.66 -2.45 -7.71
C VAL A 166 -18.10 -2.29 -7.23
N ARG A 167 -19.03 -2.90 -7.94
CA ARG A 167 -20.46 -2.91 -7.60
C ARG A 167 -21.03 -4.31 -7.83
N CYS A 168 -21.83 -4.80 -6.91
CA CYS A 168 -22.69 -5.98 -7.11
C CYS A 168 -24.10 -5.52 -7.49
N GLU A 169 -24.69 -6.12 -8.54
CA GLU A 169 -26.07 -5.83 -9.00
C GLU A 169 -27.02 -7.03 -8.78
N ASP A 170 -26.52 -8.14 -8.30
CA ASP A 170 -27.29 -9.34 -8.04
C ASP A 170 -27.75 -9.36 -6.56
N GLU A 171 -29.04 -9.13 -6.31
CA GLU A 171 -29.63 -9.08 -4.98
C GLU A 171 -29.53 -10.41 -4.20
N GLU A 172 -29.24 -11.53 -4.89
CA GLU A 172 -29.06 -12.84 -4.26
C GLU A 172 -27.57 -13.15 -3.97
N ASP A 173 -26.63 -12.30 -4.43
CA ASP A 173 -25.19 -12.44 -4.18
C ASP A 173 -24.83 -11.94 -2.78
N GLU A 174 -23.92 -12.63 -2.10
CA GLU A 174 -23.45 -12.27 -0.77
C GLU A 174 -22.80 -10.89 -0.66
N HIS A 175 -22.35 -10.32 -1.79
CA HIS A 175 -21.69 -9.01 -1.84
C HIS A 175 -22.67 -7.84 -2.08
N TYR A 176 -23.98 -8.12 -2.32
CA TYR A 176 -24.92 -7.09 -2.76
C TYR A 176 -25.07 -5.92 -1.76
N GLU A 177 -25.11 -6.23 -0.47
CA GLU A 177 -25.26 -5.22 0.58
C GLU A 177 -23.95 -4.47 0.90
N GLU A 178 -22.81 -5.01 0.48
CA GLU A 178 -21.48 -4.49 0.79
C GLU A 178 -20.85 -3.70 -0.36
N LEU A 179 -21.24 -3.97 -1.60
CA LEU A 179 -20.74 -3.37 -2.84
C LEU A 179 -21.84 -2.65 -3.63
#